data_76005d8ea18cbeb94b675d762c901432
#
_entry.id   76005d8ea18cbeb94b675d762c901432
#
_cell.length_a   1.000
_cell.length_b   1.000
_cell.length_c   1.000
_cell.angle_alpha   90.00
_cell.angle_beta   90.00
_cell.angle_gamma   90.00
#
_symmetry.space_group_name_H-M   'P 1'
#
loop_
_entity.id
_entity.type
_entity.pdbx_description
1 polymer ?
#
loop_
_entity_poly.entity_id
_entity_poly.type
_entity_poly.pdbx_seq_one_letter_code
_entity_poly.pdbx_strand_id
1 'polypeptide(L)'
;MKERDLIGKGSGNVGNEALNLTKKELLNLGEQYLKIRNYDSAMKYLSRAVIQGSSRAGTKLYELGKIFYNRLNYESAFRCFQLLSDKGHGESTLLLGEMYEYGRGVPSSLQKAFDCFATAYQQGVPRGAYLAGRLMTADALRSEEIRDIAVSWYKEAIAGGITEAYSAIGKLYIEDGRRALPGDPPKSDKTALSWFLRGAVHGDNLSRELAGDFFIYGIGTKTDVKRGMELYFQAFHDGSVSVCFKLGNLYSNGFYVHKNVDLSVAWYLKAFERGDSRGKYYAGRVSYLAGRSYPSIPEGLEEKAKALYYLEQAASFGYADAFEMLADISLSRGNYKEFEENLKQGTLAGSEDCREKLVRYCCGRAMKALGSVKGLLESSAVMKVPLDRGDEERLKEAASWYRKAAAAGDGESWAILARFYFFYGDILQVRERDFTKAVKQAGSSGAVQLKRLLWMYYAGPEALNGEVFHKENAKKAFQLARQLAREGYAAFYPVLSSYYEIGYGTRKNSHLAAHWAEKARI
;
A
#
# COMPACT_ATOMS: atom_id res chain seq x y z
N MET A 1 46.43 0.95 6.72
CA MET A 1 46.72 -0.28 7.51
C MET A 1 45.81 -1.37 6.99
N LYS A 2 46.37 -2.42 6.42
CA LYS A 2 45.67 -3.52 5.76
C LYS A 2 44.97 -4.37 6.85
N GLU A 3 43.80 -4.91 6.53
CA GLU A 3 42.97 -5.81 7.36
C GLU A 3 43.77 -6.94 8.07
N ARG A 4 44.93 -7.30 7.55
CA ARG A 4 45.82 -8.33 8.10
C ARG A 4 46.54 -7.96 9.41
N ASP A 5 46.69 -6.67 9.71
CA ASP A 5 47.37 -6.23 10.95
C ASP A 5 46.45 -6.17 12.16
N LEU A 6 45.15 -6.32 11.96
CA LEU A 6 44.13 -6.42 13.02
C LEU A 6 43.76 -7.86 13.39
N ILE A 7 44.13 -8.86 12.54
CA ILE A 7 43.78 -10.28 12.74
C ILE A 7 44.98 -11.10 13.23
N GLY A 8 46.18 -10.50 13.26
CA GLY A 8 47.43 -11.18 13.56
C GLY A 8 47.84 -11.14 15.01
N LYS A 9 47.07 -11.74 15.94
CA LYS A 9 47.54 -12.43 17.16
C LYS A 9 46.37 -13.11 17.88
N GLY A 10 46.30 -14.42 17.77
CA GLY A 10 45.65 -15.25 18.78
C GLY A 10 44.33 -15.87 18.37
N SER A 11 44.35 -16.95 17.59
CA SER A 11 43.37 -18.04 17.73
C SER A 11 43.68 -18.81 19.03
N GLY A 12 43.29 -18.23 20.14
CA GLY A 12 43.50 -18.80 21.46
C GLY A 12 43.11 -17.79 22.52
N ASN A 13 41.96 -17.98 23.18
CA ASN A 13 41.58 -17.24 24.38
C ASN A 13 41.01 -15.82 24.29
N VAL A 14 40.23 -15.50 23.26
CA VAL A 14 39.54 -14.22 23.12
C VAL A 14 38.43 -13.98 24.19
N GLY A 15 38.07 -15.01 24.94
CA GLY A 15 37.06 -14.94 26.00
C GLY A 15 37.52 -14.22 27.30
N ASN A 16 38.78 -14.36 27.67
CA ASN A 16 39.28 -13.88 28.98
C ASN A 16 40.01 -12.53 28.92
N GLU A 17 40.65 -12.16 27.80
CA GLU A 17 41.33 -10.86 27.67
C GLU A 17 40.37 -9.67 27.66
N ALA A 18 39.13 -9.85 27.23
CA ALA A 18 38.11 -8.79 27.20
C ALA A 18 37.56 -8.45 28.60
N LEU A 19 37.84 -9.25 29.63
CA LEU A 19 37.35 -9.00 30.99
C LEU A 19 38.08 -7.88 31.73
N ASN A 20 39.29 -7.51 31.30
CA ASN A 20 40.14 -6.53 31.99
C ASN A 20 40.28 -5.17 31.27
N LEU A 21 39.56 -4.93 30.17
CA LEU A 21 39.64 -3.66 29.44
C LEU A 21 38.94 -2.51 30.21
N THR A 22 39.61 -1.38 30.26
CA THR A 22 39.04 -0.15 30.84
C THR A 22 37.93 0.41 29.94
N LYS A 23 37.04 1.22 30.55
CA LYS A 23 35.95 1.88 29.77
C LYS A 23 36.46 2.71 28.58
N LYS A 24 37.70 3.26 28.66
CA LYS A 24 38.32 4.04 27.59
C LYS A 24 38.78 3.14 26.44
N GLU A 25 39.39 2.01 26.75
CA GLU A 25 39.81 1.00 25.74
C GLU A 25 38.61 0.37 25.04
N LEU A 26 37.56 0.02 25.80
CA LEU A 26 36.30 -0.49 25.26
C LEU A 26 35.63 0.51 24.32
N LEU A 27 35.60 1.81 24.69
CA LEU A 27 35.09 2.87 23.82
C LEU A 27 35.89 2.98 22.52
N ASN A 28 37.24 3.01 22.63
CA ASN A 28 38.11 3.10 21.45
C ASN A 28 37.91 1.92 20.50
N LEU A 29 37.82 0.70 21.02
CA LEU A 29 37.51 -0.49 20.21
C LEU A 29 36.14 -0.37 19.56
N GLY A 30 35.12 0.04 20.30
CA GLY A 30 33.79 0.27 19.76
C GLY A 30 33.79 1.28 18.61
N GLU A 31 34.49 2.43 18.78
CA GLU A 31 34.63 3.44 17.73
C GLU A 31 35.42 2.93 16.49
N GLN A 32 36.43 2.10 16.68
CA GLN A 32 37.17 1.45 15.57
C GLN A 32 36.24 0.52 14.79
N TYR A 33 35.46 -0.33 15.46
CA TYR A 33 34.50 -1.23 14.79
C TYR A 33 33.38 -0.45 14.09
N LEU A 34 32.91 0.69 14.62
CA LEU A 34 31.98 1.58 13.92
C LEU A 34 32.55 2.10 12.60
N LYS A 35 33.85 2.51 12.59
CA LYS A 35 34.53 3.01 11.37
C LYS A 35 34.60 1.98 10.26
N ILE A 36 34.82 0.70 10.58
CA ILE A 36 34.85 -0.40 9.63
C ILE A 36 33.45 -1.03 9.40
N ARG A 37 32.39 -0.42 9.96
CA ARG A 37 30.98 -0.85 9.84
C ARG A 37 30.71 -2.27 10.36
N ASN A 38 31.54 -2.77 11.26
CA ASN A 38 31.26 -4.01 12.00
C ASN A 38 30.41 -3.68 13.23
N TYR A 39 29.08 -3.59 13.01
CA TYR A 39 28.16 -3.08 14.01
C TYR A 39 27.93 -4.04 15.19
N ASP A 40 28.05 -5.35 14.97
CA ASP A 40 27.88 -6.35 16.03
C ASP A 40 29.04 -6.29 17.04
N SER A 41 30.27 -6.19 16.53
CA SER A 41 31.45 -5.98 17.37
C SER A 41 31.41 -4.62 18.06
N ALA A 42 31.00 -3.57 17.35
CA ALA A 42 30.82 -2.23 17.94
C ALA A 42 29.82 -2.26 19.08
N MET A 43 28.65 -2.89 18.89
CA MET A 43 27.64 -3.05 19.94
C MET A 43 28.21 -3.76 21.16
N LYS A 44 28.96 -4.87 20.97
CA LYS A 44 29.56 -5.63 22.06
C LYS A 44 30.49 -4.78 22.93
N TYR A 45 31.39 -4.02 22.32
CA TYR A 45 32.36 -3.20 23.08
C TYR A 45 31.75 -1.93 23.67
N LEU A 46 30.87 -1.25 22.93
CA LEU A 46 30.17 -0.06 23.42
C LEU A 46 29.24 -0.40 24.58
N SER A 47 28.51 -1.51 24.53
CA SER A 47 27.64 -1.97 25.61
C SER A 47 28.43 -2.20 26.90
N ARG A 48 29.62 -2.83 26.81
CA ARG A 48 30.50 -3.02 27.96
C ARG A 48 31.02 -1.70 28.53
N ALA A 49 31.38 -0.76 27.66
CA ALA A 49 31.82 0.58 28.10
C ALA A 49 30.68 1.35 28.80
N VAL A 50 29.44 1.20 28.34
CA VAL A 50 28.23 1.77 28.97
C VAL A 50 28.01 1.14 30.36
N ILE A 51 28.13 -0.17 30.49
CA ILE A 51 28.01 -0.86 31.78
C ILE A 51 29.03 -0.35 32.77
N GLN A 52 30.27 -0.03 32.32
CA GLN A 52 31.34 0.57 33.13
C GLN A 52 31.16 2.09 33.34
N GLY A 53 30.03 2.70 32.93
CA GLY A 53 29.70 4.09 33.17
C GLY A 53 30.34 5.11 32.20
N SER A 54 30.60 4.70 30.94
CA SER A 54 31.05 5.64 29.91
C SER A 54 29.85 6.33 29.24
N SER A 55 29.61 7.59 29.55
CA SER A 55 28.55 8.41 28.90
C SER A 55 28.77 8.57 27.39
N ARG A 56 30.04 8.76 26.98
CA ARG A 56 30.39 8.85 25.54
C ARG A 56 30.09 7.55 24.78
N ALA A 57 30.30 6.39 25.39
CA ALA A 57 29.88 5.11 24.83
C ALA A 57 28.35 5.01 24.75
N GLY A 58 27.62 5.58 25.71
CA GLY A 58 26.16 5.68 25.68
C GLY A 58 25.65 6.42 24.45
N THR A 59 26.21 7.60 24.16
CA THR A 59 25.87 8.34 22.93
C THR A 59 26.13 7.52 21.67
N LYS A 60 27.29 6.85 21.58
CA LYS A 60 27.63 6.01 20.43
C LYS A 60 26.74 4.77 20.30
N LEU A 61 26.36 4.17 21.42
CA LEU A 61 25.46 3.02 21.44
C LEU A 61 24.03 3.44 21.03
N TYR A 62 23.59 4.64 21.42
CA TYR A 62 22.32 5.20 20.97
C TYR A 62 22.29 5.43 19.44
N GLU A 63 23.34 6.05 18.90
CA GLU A 63 23.49 6.22 17.44
C GLU A 63 23.48 4.87 16.71
N LEU A 64 24.19 3.88 17.25
CA LEU A 64 24.22 2.53 16.70
C LEU A 64 22.84 1.85 16.77
N GLY A 65 22.12 2.01 17.88
CA GLY A 65 20.75 1.51 18.03
C GLY A 65 19.82 2.09 16.96
N LYS A 66 19.93 3.39 16.65
CA LYS A 66 19.18 4.01 15.52
C LYS A 66 19.60 3.46 14.16
N ILE A 67 20.88 3.15 13.95
CA ILE A 67 21.34 2.50 12.71
C ILE A 67 20.71 1.12 12.56
N PHE A 68 20.68 0.31 13.62
CA PHE A 68 20.02 -0.99 13.60
C PHE A 68 18.51 -0.86 13.33
N TYR A 69 17.86 0.07 14.01
CA TYR A 69 16.44 0.34 13.84
C TYR A 69 16.08 0.72 12.39
N ASN A 70 16.85 1.63 11.79
CA ASN A 70 16.64 2.07 10.40
C ASN A 70 16.95 0.96 9.36
N ARG A 71 17.76 -0.02 9.74
CA ARG A 71 18.06 -1.22 8.94
C ARG A 71 17.11 -2.38 9.21
N LEU A 72 16.05 -2.16 9.97
CA LEU A 72 15.06 -3.15 10.35
C LEU A 72 15.63 -4.31 11.21
N ASN A 73 16.84 -4.18 11.73
CA ASN A 73 17.41 -5.10 12.72
C ASN A 73 16.91 -4.68 14.13
N TYR A 74 15.64 -4.92 14.36
CA TYR A 74 14.96 -4.48 15.56
C TYR A 74 15.45 -5.18 16.83
N GLU A 75 15.90 -6.43 16.74
CA GLU A 75 16.42 -7.15 17.90
C GLU A 75 17.70 -6.51 18.46
N SER A 76 18.64 -6.17 17.59
CA SER A 76 19.88 -5.46 18.00
C SER A 76 19.59 -4.03 18.46
N ALA A 77 18.64 -3.33 17.81
CA ALA A 77 18.20 -2.01 18.25
C ALA A 77 17.59 -2.05 19.66
N PHE A 78 16.72 -3.04 19.92
CA PHE A 78 16.09 -3.23 21.22
C PHE A 78 17.13 -3.45 22.32
N ARG A 79 18.12 -4.31 22.10
CA ARG A 79 19.20 -4.57 23.08
C ARG A 79 19.99 -3.29 23.39
N CYS A 80 20.29 -2.47 22.38
CA CYS A 80 20.97 -1.20 22.59
C CYS A 80 20.13 -0.23 23.44
N PHE A 81 18.86 -0.05 23.09
CA PHE A 81 17.98 0.89 23.79
C PHE A 81 17.61 0.39 25.19
N GLN A 82 17.42 -0.91 25.38
CA GLN A 82 17.15 -1.48 26.71
C GLN A 82 18.29 -1.18 27.68
N LEU A 83 19.54 -1.47 27.28
CA LEU A 83 20.70 -1.19 28.13
C LEU A 83 20.80 0.30 28.48
N LEU A 84 20.53 1.19 27.52
CA LEU A 84 20.58 2.62 27.74
C LEU A 84 19.43 3.12 28.63
N SER A 85 18.24 2.56 28.45
CA SER A 85 17.08 2.84 29.30
C SER A 85 17.33 2.45 30.74
N ASP A 86 17.94 1.28 30.99
CA ASP A 86 18.35 0.82 32.34
C ASP A 86 19.40 1.74 32.98
N LYS A 87 20.10 2.56 32.17
CA LYS A 87 21.03 3.61 32.63
C LYS A 87 20.40 4.99 32.68
N GLY A 88 19.09 5.12 32.55
CA GLY A 88 18.36 6.38 32.66
C GLY A 88 18.38 7.25 31.40
N HIS A 89 18.69 6.69 30.21
CA HIS A 89 18.71 7.44 28.96
C HIS A 89 17.29 7.58 28.40
N GLY A 90 16.61 8.68 28.69
CA GLY A 90 15.19 8.91 28.39
C GLY A 90 14.80 8.74 26.93
N GLU A 91 15.63 9.22 26.00
CA GLU A 91 15.36 9.03 24.55
C GLU A 91 15.37 7.55 24.13
N SER A 92 16.23 6.73 24.74
CA SER A 92 16.22 5.28 24.49
C SER A 92 14.99 4.62 25.08
N THR A 93 14.56 5.07 26.25
CA THR A 93 13.34 4.61 26.91
C THR A 93 12.11 4.95 26.07
N LEU A 94 12.08 6.14 25.44
CA LEU A 94 11.03 6.55 24.52
C LEU A 94 10.96 5.60 23.31
N LEU A 95 12.11 5.33 22.67
CA LEU A 95 12.17 4.41 21.50
C LEU A 95 11.78 2.97 21.87
N LEU A 96 12.12 2.51 23.08
CA LEU A 96 11.62 1.21 23.58
C LEU A 96 10.09 1.20 23.68
N GLY A 97 9.49 2.27 24.15
CA GLY A 97 8.03 2.41 24.19
C GLY A 97 7.41 2.25 22.80
N GLU A 98 7.98 2.91 21.79
CA GLU A 98 7.55 2.74 20.40
C GLU A 98 7.76 1.30 19.88
N MET A 99 8.86 0.64 20.24
CA MET A 99 9.13 -0.73 19.87
C MET A 99 8.08 -1.68 20.47
N TYR A 100 7.67 -1.49 21.71
CA TYR A 100 6.59 -2.25 22.33
C TYR A 100 5.23 -1.92 21.73
N GLU A 101 4.95 -0.66 21.39
CA GLU A 101 3.68 -0.26 20.75
C GLU A 101 3.47 -0.97 19.42
N TYR A 102 4.50 -1.00 18.57
CA TYR A 102 4.41 -1.54 17.21
C TYR A 102 4.90 -2.99 17.06
N GLY A 103 5.34 -3.63 18.14
CA GLY A 103 5.86 -5.00 18.09
C GLY A 103 7.17 -5.14 17.30
N ARG A 104 8.05 -4.13 17.35
CA ARG A 104 9.31 -4.11 16.59
C ARG A 104 10.44 -4.75 17.38
N GLY A 105 10.80 -5.98 17.01
CA GLY A 105 11.85 -6.76 17.69
C GLY A 105 11.43 -7.37 19.04
N VAL A 106 10.22 -7.09 19.49
CA VAL A 106 9.59 -7.63 20.70
C VAL A 106 8.10 -7.81 20.46
N PRO A 107 7.40 -8.71 21.19
CA PRO A 107 5.95 -8.78 21.13
C PRO A 107 5.30 -7.44 21.50
N SER A 108 4.28 -7.03 20.74
CA SER A 108 3.54 -5.81 21.04
C SER A 108 2.88 -5.86 22.42
N SER A 109 2.99 -4.77 23.15
CA SER A 109 2.37 -4.61 24.47
C SER A 109 2.14 -3.12 24.78
N LEU A 110 0.88 -2.69 24.71
CA LEU A 110 0.51 -1.30 24.99
C LEU A 110 0.82 -0.92 26.45
N GLN A 111 0.70 -1.87 27.39
CA GLN A 111 1.04 -1.62 28.80
C GLN A 111 2.54 -1.32 28.96
N LYS A 112 3.43 -2.15 28.38
CA LYS A 112 4.86 -1.90 28.43
C LYS A 112 5.26 -0.63 27.68
N ALA A 113 4.57 -0.32 26.57
CA ALA A 113 4.76 0.93 25.86
C ALA A 113 4.42 2.14 26.76
N PHE A 114 3.28 2.09 27.44
CA PHE A 114 2.88 3.12 28.39
C PHE A 114 3.90 3.28 29.53
N ASP A 115 4.33 2.18 30.16
CA ASP A 115 5.32 2.19 31.23
C ASP A 115 6.65 2.82 30.77
N CYS A 116 7.10 2.51 29.54
CA CYS A 116 8.28 3.12 28.94
C CYS A 116 8.07 4.63 28.70
N PHE A 117 6.92 5.05 28.18
CA PHE A 117 6.65 6.47 27.92
C PHE A 117 6.58 7.28 29.24
N ALA A 118 5.92 6.75 30.27
CA ALA A 118 5.88 7.36 31.58
C ALA A 118 7.28 7.47 32.20
N THR A 119 8.11 6.41 32.08
CA THR A 119 9.50 6.41 32.54
C THR A 119 10.35 7.42 31.75
N ALA A 120 10.18 7.50 30.43
CA ALA A 120 10.90 8.49 29.60
C ALA A 120 10.59 9.93 30.05
N TYR A 121 9.31 10.22 30.39
CA TYR A 121 8.93 11.51 30.95
C TYR A 121 9.65 11.79 32.30
N GLN A 122 9.67 10.80 33.20
CA GLN A 122 10.40 10.93 34.49
C GLN A 122 11.91 11.14 34.29
N GLN A 123 12.46 10.61 33.19
CA GLN A 123 13.86 10.80 32.76
C GLN A 123 14.10 12.13 32.02
N GLY A 124 13.13 13.05 32.04
CA GLY A 124 13.26 14.39 31.47
C GLY A 124 12.96 14.50 29.97
N VAL A 125 12.22 13.53 29.37
CA VAL A 125 11.78 13.59 27.99
C VAL A 125 10.27 13.89 27.92
N PRO A 126 9.85 15.16 27.73
CA PRO A 126 8.44 15.57 27.77
C PRO A 126 7.56 14.86 26.71
N ARG A 127 8.17 14.43 25.61
CA ARG A 127 7.49 13.65 24.56
C ARG A 127 6.90 12.34 25.11
N GLY A 128 7.51 11.77 26.17
CA GLY A 128 6.98 10.60 26.87
C GLY A 128 5.59 10.84 27.44
N ALA A 129 5.37 11.99 28.09
CA ALA A 129 4.05 12.35 28.62
C ALA A 129 2.99 12.46 27.49
N TYR A 130 3.36 13.06 26.35
CA TYR A 130 2.48 13.14 25.19
C TYR A 130 2.08 11.75 24.68
N LEU A 131 3.05 10.83 24.53
CA LEU A 131 2.81 9.48 24.02
C LEU A 131 2.02 8.63 25.02
N ALA A 132 2.25 8.79 26.33
CA ALA A 132 1.45 8.14 27.37
C ALA A 132 -0.02 8.58 27.29
N GLY A 133 -0.29 9.89 27.19
CA GLY A 133 -1.63 10.43 26.99
C GLY A 133 -2.28 9.91 25.69
N ARG A 134 -1.52 9.81 24.61
CA ARG A 134 -1.97 9.29 23.32
C ARG A 134 -2.40 7.82 23.40
N LEU A 135 -1.66 6.97 24.07
CA LEU A 135 -2.04 5.57 24.27
C LEU A 135 -3.35 5.43 25.04
N MET A 136 -3.59 6.31 26.01
CA MET A 136 -4.82 6.29 26.78
C MET A 136 -6.04 6.85 26.01
N THR A 137 -5.85 7.51 24.87
CA THR A 137 -6.94 8.18 24.14
C THR A 137 -8.09 7.25 23.79
N ALA A 138 -7.80 6.01 23.36
CA ALA A 138 -8.85 5.04 23.00
C ALA A 138 -9.73 4.64 24.19
N ASP A 139 -9.14 4.52 25.37
CA ASP A 139 -9.88 4.17 26.60
C ASP A 139 -10.48 5.43 27.27
N ALA A 140 -9.85 6.60 27.10
CA ALA A 140 -10.37 7.89 27.53
C ALA A 140 -11.75 8.22 26.90
N LEU A 141 -12.01 7.69 25.72
CA LEU A 141 -13.30 7.81 25.05
C LEU A 141 -14.41 6.94 25.68
N ARG A 142 -14.07 6.04 26.60
CA ARG A 142 -15.01 5.11 27.26
C ARG A 142 -15.33 5.51 28.69
N SER A 143 -14.48 6.28 29.36
CA SER A 143 -14.61 6.68 30.76
C SER A 143 -14.13 8.11 30.96
N GLU A 144 -14.92 8.90 31.70
CA GLU A 144 -14.57 10.27 32.06
C GLU A 144 -13.31 10.32 32.94
N GLU A 145 -13.17 9.39 33.87
CA GLU A 145 -12.00 9.27 34.74
C GLU A 145 -10.72 9.02 33.92
N ILE A 146 -10.77 8.11 32.95
CA ILE A 146 -9.61 7.82 32.08
C ILE A 146 -9.31 9.02 31.18
N ARG A 147 -10.34 9.74 30.71
CA ARG A 147 -10.15 10.98 29.97
C ARG A 147 -9.39 12.02 30.80
N ASP A 148 -9.75 12.21 32.07
CA ASP A 148 -9.08 13.18 32.93
C ASP A 148 -7.63 12.79 33.21
N ILE A 149 -7.33 11.50 33.32
CA ILE A 149 -5.94 11.01 33.41
C ILE A 149 -5.20 11.30 32.09
N ALA A 150 -5.78 11.01 30.91
CA ALA A 150 -5.15 11.32 29.62
C ALA A 150 -4.90 12.83 29.47
N VAL A 151 -5.87 13.67 29.88
CA VAL A 151 -5.70 15.14 29.90
C VAL A 151 -4.58 15.57 30.85
N SER A 152 -4.41 14.91 32.00
CA SER A 152 -3.30 15.23 32.91
C SER A 152 -1.95 14.95 32.25
N TRP A 153 -1.77 13.82 31.61
CA TRP A 153 -0.57 13.50 30.84
C TRP A 153 -0.26 14.52 29.74
N TYR A 154 -1.29 14.94 29.00
CA TYR A 154 -1.10 15.99 28.00
C TYR A 154 -0.75 17.35 28.60
N LYS A 155 -1.27 17.71 29.80
CA LYS A 155 -0.85 18.92 30.51
C LYS A 155 0.61 18.88 30.93
N GLU A 156 1.11 17.73 31.37
CA GLU A 156 2.54 17.52 31.64
C GLU A 156 3.39 17.68 30.36
N ALA A 157 2.91 17.16 29.24
CA ALA A 157 3.54 17.37 27.95
C ALA A 157 3.61 18.86 27.55
N ILE A 158 2.51 19.62 27.78
CA ILE A 158 2.45 21.06 27.54
C ILE A 158 3.47 21.80 28.44
N ALA A 159 3.54 21.44 29.72
CA ALA A 159 4.51 22.03 30.64
C ALA A 159 5.95 21.78 30.18
N GLY A 160 6.20 20.65 29.52
CA GLY A 160 7.47 20.33 28.88
C GLY A 160 7.67 20.91 27.47
N GLY A 161 6.77 21.76 26.98
CA GLY A 161 6.89 22.45 25.69
C GLY A 161 6.34 21.70 24.48
N ILE A 162 5.62 20.60 24.68
CA ILE A 162 4.99 19.82 23.59
C ILE A 162 3.65 20.46 23.21
N THR A 163 3.66 21.34 22.23
CA THR A 163 2.49 22.14 21.85
C THR A 163 1.38 21.33 21.19
N GLU A 164 1.70 20.22 20.52
CA GLU A 164 0.70 19.32 19.90
C GLU A 164 -0.26 18.71 20.93
N ALA A 165 0.08 18.74 22.21
CA ALA A 165 -0.79 18.25 23.27
C ALA A 165 -2.04 19.12 23.44
N TYR A 166 -2.01 20.42 23.07
CA TYR A 166 -3.21 21.27 23.07
C TYR A 166 -4.29 20.75 22.12
N SER A 167 -3.90 20.44 20.86
CA SER A 167 -4.85 19.89 19.89
C SER A 167 -5.30 18.48 20.27
N ALA A 168 -4.44 17.70 20.92
CA ALA A 168 -4.82 16.36 21.41
C ALA A 168 -5.93 16.46 22.50
N ILE A 169 -5.79 17.35 23.46
CA ILE A 169 -6.83 17.59 24.49
C ILE A 169 -8.12 18.06 23.83
N GLY A 170 -8.06 19.04 22.95
CA GLY A 170 -9.25 19.55 22.26
C GLY A 170 -9.99 18.46 21.50
N LYS A 171 -9.28 17.54 20.85
CA LYS A 171 -9.88 16.39 20.15
C LYS A 171 -10.60 15.42 21.09
N LEU A 172 -10.05 15.15 22.28
CA LEU A 172 -10.73 14.33 23.28
C LEU A 172 -12.12 14.89 23.65
N TYR A 173 -12.24 16.22 23.80
CA TYR A 173 -13.52 16.85 24.09
C TYR A 173 -14.49 16.85 22.90
N ILE A 174 -14.03 16.88 21.65
CA ILE A 174 -14.90 16.71 20.46
C ILE A 174 -15.50 15.31 20.44
N GLU A 175 -14.68 14.29 20.64
CA GLU A 175 -15.11 12.89 20.61
C GLU A 175 -16.11 12.57 21.76
N ASP A 176 -15.89 13.17 22.93
CA ASP A 176 -16.82 13.07 24.06
C ASP A 176 -18.19 13.69 23.72
N GLY A 177 -18.22 14.87 23.08
CA GLY A 177 -19.44 15.53 22.65
C GLY A 177 -20.26 14.77 21.63
N ARG A 178 -19.64 13.98 20.76
CA ARG A 178 -20.33 13.11 19.79
C ARG A 178 -21.07 11.94 20.44
N ARG A 179 -20.76 11.60 21.69
CA ARG A 179 -21.38 10.53 22.48
C ARG A 179 -22.46 11.03 23.44
N ALA A 180 -22.61 12.35 23.58
CA ALA A 180 -23.67 12.93 24.38
C ALA A 180 -25.07 12.55 23.83
N LEU A 181 -26.02 12.32 24.72
CA LEU A 181 -27.41 11.99 24.32
C LEU A 181 -28.06 13.16 23.58
N PRO A 182 -29.01 12.90 22.67
CA PRO A 182 -29.73 13.97 21.98
C PRO A 182 -30.46 14.85 23.01
N GLY A 183 -30.09 16.14 23.05
CA GLY A 183 -30.67 17.13 23.95
C GLY A 183 -29.70 17.75 24.96
N ASP A 184 -28.53 17.16 25.19
CA ASP A 184 -27.48 17.80 25.98
C ASP A 184 -26.78 18.91 25.17
N PRO A 185 -26.64 20.12 25.73
CA PRO A 185 -25.87 21.17 25.05
C PRO A 185 -24.40 20.72 24.99
N PRO A 186 -23.71 20.90 23.84
CA PRO A 186 -22.33 20.47 23.66
C PRO A 186 -21.36 21.34 24.49
N LYS A 187 -21.34 21.13 25.80
CA LYS A 187 -20.31 21.76 26.68
C LYS A 187 -18.90 21.43 26.23
N SER A 188 -18.74 20.26 25.61
CA SER A 188 -17.49 19.74 25.08
C SER A 188 -16.92 20.57 23.92
N ASP A 189 -17.75 21.08 23.00
CA ASP A 189 -17.26 21.86 21.85
C ASP A 189 -16.68 23.20 22.28
N LYS A 190 -17.30 23.89 23.26
CA LYS A 190 -16.75 25.11 23.83
C LYS A 190 -15.41 24.86 24.53
N THR A 191 -15.32 23.75 25.26
CA THR A 191 -14.09 23.34 25.92
C THR A 191 -13.01 22.98 24.90
N ALA A 192 -13.35 22.23 23.86
CA ALA A 192 -12.46 21.91 22.75
C ALA A 192 -11.91 23.18 22.08
N LEU A 193 -12.79 24.14 21.74
CA LEU A 193 -12.39 25.42 21.18
C LEU A 193 -11.44 26.18 22.08
N SER A 194 -11.68 26.18 23.40
CA SER A 194 -10.79 26.85 24.35
C SER A 194 -9.38 26.28 24.34
N TRP A 195 -9.25 24.95 24.19
CA TRP A 195 -7.95 24.29 24.08
C TRP A 195 -7.27 24.57 22.74
N PHE A 196 -8.02 24.57 21.64
CA PHE A 196 -7.48 24.95 20.33
C PHE A 196 -6.99 26.39 20.29
N LEU A 197 -7.73 27.34 20.89
CA LEU A 197 -7.29 28.72 20.98
C LEU A 197 -6.00 28.88 21.82
N ARG A 198 -5.88 28.15 22.93
CA ARG A 198 -4.64 28.12 23.70
C ARG A 198 -3.48 27.56 22.87
N GLY A 199 -3.69 26.43 22.19
CA GLY A 199 -2.69 25.84 21.29
C GLY A 199 -2.29 26.78 20.16
N ALA A 200 -3.25 27.48 19.57
CA ALA A 200 -3.01 28.47 18.53
C ALA A 200 -2.06 29.59 18.99
N VAL A 201 -2.24 30.09 20.21
CA VAL A 201 -1.34 31.10 20.82
C VAL A 201 0.06 30.55 21.07
N HIS A 202 0.18 29.27 21.43
CA HIS A 202 1.46 28.62 21.71
C HIS A 202 2.13 27.99 20.48
N GLY A 203 1.63 28.25 19.28
CA GLY A 203 2.29 27.84 18.04
C GLY A 203 1.89 26.46 17.52
N ASP A 204 0.87 25.81 18.08
CA ASP A 204 0.34 24.56 17.51
C ASP A 204 -0.50 24.84 16.26
N ASN A 205 0.04 24.53 15.09
CA ASN A 205 -0.62 24.74 13.81
C ASN A 205 -1.91 23.96 13.67
N LEU A 206 -1.97 22.73 14.19
CA LEU A 206 -3.18 21.94 14.14
C LEU A 206 -4.30 22.55 14.99
N SER A 207 -3.94 23.13 16.16
CA SER A 207 -4.89 23.89 16.96
C SER A 207 -5.43 25.12 16.24
N ARG A 208 -4.58 25.86 15.50
CA ARG A 208 -5.04 26.98 14.65
C ARG A 208 -6.02 26.55 13.59
N GLU A 209 -5.71 25.45 12.92
CA GLU A 209 -6.61 24.88 11.90
C GLU A 209 -7.95 24.46 12.48
N LEU A 210 -7.94 23.75 13.61
CA LEU A 210 -9.16 23.27 14.24
C LEU A 210 -9.98 24.43 14.83
N ALA A 211 -9.33 25.44 15.44
CA ALA A 211 -10.02 26.66 15.87
C ALA A 211 -10.63 27.40 14.67
N GLY A 212 -9.92 27.44 13.55
CA GLY A 212 -10.45 28.00 12.27
C GLY A 212 -11.71 27.27 11.82
N ASP A 213 -11.71 25.93 11.80
CA ASP A 213 -12.89 25.11 11.51
C ASP A 213 -14.07 25.49 12.43
N PHE A 214 -13.80 25.57 13.74
CA PHE A 214 -14.84 25.88 14.74
C PHE A 214 -15.48 27.23 14.51
N PHE A 215 -14.72 28.26 14.16
CA PHE A 215 -15.27 29.59 13.84
C PHE A 215 -16.00 29.60 12.49
N ILE A 216 -15.48 28.96 11.48
CA ILE A 216 -16.13 28.93 10.16
C ILE A 216 -17.46 28.18 10.21
N TYR A 217 -17.48 27.02 10.88
CA TYR A 217 -18.68 26.16 10.93
C TYR A 217 -19.60 26.47 12.13
N GLY A 218 -19.21 27.36 13.02
CA GLY A 218 -20.02 27.70 14.20
C GLY A 218 -20.06 26.58 15.24
N ILE A 219 -19.01 25.76 15.38
CA ILE A 219 -18.96 24.64 16.32
C ILE A 219 -18.60 25.17 17.71
N GLY A 220 -19.48 24.99 18.69
CA GLY A 220 -19.28 25.49 20.06
C GLY A 220 -19.22 27.02 20.20
N THR A 221 -19.41 27.77 19.11
CA THR A 221 -19.41 29.23 19.04
C THR A 221 -20.34 29.71 17.94
N LYS A 222 -20.55 31.02 17.82
CA LYS A 222 -21.22 31.60 16.66
C LYS A 222 -20.26 31.57 15.46
N THR A 223 -20.82 31.39 14.26
CA THR A 223 -20.07 31.47 13.02
C THR A 223 -19.36 32.81 12.89
N ASP A 224 -18.05 32.78 12.70
CA ASP A 224 -17.18 33.93 12.45
C ASP A 224 -16.14 33.54 11.39
N VAL A 225 -16.58 33.66 10.13
CA VAL A 225 -15.76 33.24 8.98
C VAL A 225 -14.46 34.06 8.89
N LYS A 226 -14.53 35.37 9.23
CA LYS A 226 -13.35 36.23 9.18
C LYS A 226 -12.27 35.75 10.13
N ARG A 227 -12.62 35.51 11.38
CA ARG A 227 -11.71 35.01 12.40
C ARG A 227 -11.18 33.61 12.07
N GLY A 228 -12.03 32.75 11.54
CA GLY A 228 -11.62 31.41 11.09
C GLY A 228 -10.60 31.46 9.95
N MET A 229 -10.81 32.34 8.97
CA MET A 229 -9.87 32.58 7.88
C MET A 229 -8.54 33.18 8.36
N GLU A 230 -8.55 34.09 9.31
CA GLU A 230 -7.33 34.65 9.92
C GLU A 230 -6.47 33.54 10.56
N LEU A 231 -7.10 32.62 11.29
CA LEU A 231 -6.41 31.45 11.88
C LEU A 231 -5.84 30.51 10.80
N TYR A 232 -6.57 30.28 9.72
CA TYR A 232 -6.05 29.52 8.60
C TYR A 232 -4.85 30.18 7.93
N PHE A 233 -4.89 31.50 7.72
CA PHE A 233 -3.75 32.22 7.16
C PHE A 233 -2.54 32.17 8.07
N GLN A 234 -2.72 32.29 9.38
CA GLN A 234 -1.62 32.11 10.34
C GLN A 234 -1.02 30.70 10.24
N ALA A 235 -1.86 29.65 10.27
CA ALA A 235 -1.39 28.28 10.11
C ALA A 235 -0.68 28.06 8.75
N PHE A 236 -1.18 28.67 7.66
CA PHE A 236 -0.51 28.64 6.38
C PHE A 236 0.87 29.31 6.40
N HIS A 237 1.02 30.48 7.03
CA HIS A 237 2.30 31.16 7.15
C HIS A 237 3.31 30.35 7.97
N ASP A 238 2.83 29.63 8.96
CA ASP A 238 3.67 28.75 9.79
C ASP A 238 3.90 27.36 9.18
N GLY A 239 3.57 27.16 7.90
CA GLY A 239 3.95 26.00 7.12
C GLY A 239 2.88 24.93 6.96
N SER A 240 1.66 25.10 7.49
CA SER A 240 0.61 24.10 7.28
C SER A 240 0.18 24.01 5.81
N VAL A 241 0.32 22.82 5.24
CA VAL A 241 -0.13 22.51 3.87
C VAL A 241 -1.62 22.13 3.85
N SER A 242 -2.13 21.53 4.93
CA SER A 242 -3.53 21.07 5.02
C SER A 242 -4.54 22.24 4.87
N VAL A 243 -4.18 23.41 5.35
CA VAL A 243 -4.99 24.64 5.22
C VAL A 243 -5.23 25.04 3.75
N CYS A 244 -4.28 24.76 2.87
CA CYS A 244 -4.46 25.02 1.44
C CYS A 244 -5.67 24.26 0.88
N PHE A 245 -5.84 23.00 1.30
CA PHE A 245 -7.00 22.20 0.91
C PHE A 245 -8.30 22.70 1.55
N LYS A 246 -8.26 23.13 2.80
CA LYS A 246 -9.41 23.72 3.49
C LYS A 246 -9.89 25.01 2.80
N LEU A 247 -8.97 25.92 2.50
CA LEU A 247 -9.26 27.16 1.76
C LEU A 247 -9.74 26.87 0.33
N GLY A 248 -9.08 25.93 -0.37
CA GLY A 248 -9.52 25.48 -1.68
C GLY A 248 -10.95 24.95 -1.66
N ASN A 249 -11.29 24.12 -0.67
CA ASN A 249 -12.65 23.60 -0.49
C ASN A 249 -13.67 24.72 -0.19
N LEU A 250 -13.34 25.66 0.68
CA LEU A 250 -14.24 26.79 1.02
C LEU A 250 -14.62 27.59 -0.23
N TYR A 251 -13.63 27.96 -1.05
CA TYR A 251 -13.88 28.72 -2.28
C TYR A 251 -14.56 27.89 -3.37
N SER A 252 -14.33 26.58 -3.44
CA SER A 252 -14.99 25.71 -4.43
C SER A 252 -16.46 25.49 -4.10
N ASN A 253 -16.79 25.32 -2.83
CA ASN A 253 -18.16 25.04 -2.37
C ASN A 253 -19.02 26.30 -2.27
N GLY A 254 -18.46 27.41 -1.83
CA GLY A 254 -19.15 28.69 -1.71
C GLY A 254 -20.18 28.78 -0.57
N PHE A 255 -20.14 27.89 0.46
CA PHE A 255 -21.13 27.87 1.53
C PHE A 255 -20.94 28.99 2.56
N TYR A 256 -19.70 29.34 2.87
CA TYR A 256 -19.32 30.32 3.89
C TYR A 256 -18.63 31.54 3.32
N VAL A 257 -18.16 31.43 2.08
CA VAL A 257 -17.54 32.50 1.28
C VAL A 257 -18.13 32.47 -0.11
N HIS A 258 -18.04 33.57 -0.87
CA HIS A 258 -18.43 33.53 -2.27
C HIS A 258 -17.62 32.50 -3.05
N LYS A 259 -18.33 31.66 -3.83
CA LYS A 259 -17.69 30.66 -4.69
C LYS A 259 -16.74 31.35 -5.66
N ASN A 260 -15.50 30.87 -5.69
CA ASN A 260 -14.47 31.41 -6.58
C ASN A 260 -13.53 30.29 -7.01
N VAL A 261 -13.68 29.84 -8.27
CA VAL A 261 -12.91 28.74 -8.84
C VAL A 261 -11.42 29.10 -8.90
N ASP A 262 -11.08 30.32 -9.30
CA ASP A 262 -9.67 30.76 -9.44
C ASP A 262 -8.96 30.77 -8.09
N LEU A 263 -9.61 31.29 -7.04
CA LEU A 263 -9.04 31.24 -5.69
C LEU A 263 -8.93 29.81 -5.16
N SER A 264 -9.91 28.95 -5.45
CA SER A 264 -9.86 27.54 -5.08
C SER A 264 -8.65 26.87 -5.73
N VAL A 265 -8.48 27.04 -7.04
CA VAL A 265 -7.35 26.51 -7.81
C VAL A 265 -6.02 27.05 -7.27
N ALA A 266 -5.94 28.35 -7.02
CA ALA A 266 -4.73 28.97 -6.48
C ALA A 266 -4.31 28.36 -5.14
N TRP A 267 -5.27 28.07 -4.25
CA TRP A 267 -4.95 27.44 -2.96
C TRP A 267 -4.51 25.99 -3.10
N TYR A 268 -5.12 25.20 -3.99
CA TYR A 268 -4.66 23.85 -4.28
C TYR A 268 -3.25 23.85 -4.90
N LEU A 269 -2.94 24.81 -5.78
CA LEU A 269 -1.59 24.93 -6.34
C LEU A 269 -0.55 25.30 -5.27
N LYS A 270 -0.91 26.13 -4.28
CA LYS A 270 -0.03 26.39 -3.14
C LYS A 270 0.28 25.14 -2.32
N ALA A 271 -0.69 24.19 -2.22
CA ALA A 271 -0.41 22.88 -1.61
C ALA A 271 0.65 22.12 -2.42
N PHE A 272 0.54 22.12 -3.75
CA PHE A 272 1.51 21.50 -4.63
C PHE A 272 2.90 22.15 -4.53
N GLU A 273 3.00 23.45 -4.54
CA GLU A 273 4.25 24.21 -4.38
C GLU A 273 4.96 23.88 -3.06
N ARG A 274 4.20 23.49 -2.03
CA ARG A 274 4.70 23.01 -0.73
C ARG A 274 4.95 21.52 -0.65
N GLY A 275 4.91 20.80 -1.78
CA GLY A 275 5.30 19.39 -1.90
C GLY A 275 4.14 18.39 -1.84
N ASP A 276 2.89 18.81 -1.75
CA ASP A 276 1.74 17.90 -1.79
C ASP A 276 1.21 17.75 -3.23
N SER A 277 1.58 16.65 -3.90
CA SER A 277 1.20 16.37 -5.30
C SER A 277 -0.31 16.35 -5.56
N ARG A 278 -1.14 16.07 -4.54
CA ARG A 278 -2.60 16.08 -4.62
C ARG A 278 -3.14 17.47 -5.03
N GLY A 279 -2.39 18.53 -4.73
CA GLY A 279 -2.79 19.90 -5.07
C GLY A 279 -3.15 20.08 -6.54
N LYS A 280 -2.32 19.57 -7.46
CA LYS A 280 -2.62 19.65 -8.91
C LYS A 280 -3.86 18.85 -9.31
N TYR A 281 -4.06 17.68 -8.71
CA TYR A 281 -5.26 16.89 -8.96
C TYR A 281 -6.53 17.65 -8.56
N TYR A 282 -6.58 18.22 -7.33
CA TYR A 282 -7.75 18.97 -6.88
C TYR A 282 -7.97 20.25 -7.69
N ALA A 283 -6.90 20.95 -8.08
CA ALA A 283 -6.98 22.10 -8.97
C ALA A 283 -7.63 21.73 -10.31
N GLY A 284 -7.14 20.66 -10.95
CA GLY A 284 -7.71 20.16 -12.20
C GLY A 284 -9.16 19.70 -12.06
N ARG A 285 -9.48 19.00 -10.96
CA ARG A 285 -10.85 18.54 -10.69
C ARG A 285 -11.84 19.70 -10.58
N VAL A 286 -11.49 20.75 -9.83
CA VAL A 286 -12.37 21.92 -9.65
C VAL A 286 -12.57 22.66 -10.97
N SER A 287 -11.50 22.92 -11.72
CA SER A 287 -11.58 23.56 -13.04
C SER A 287 -12.41 22.72 -14.02
N TYR A 288 -12.23 21.38 -14.05
CA TYR A 288 -13.02 20.49 -14.88
C TYR A 288 -14.52 20.54 -14.54
N LEU A 289 -14.86 20.45 -13.23
CA LEU A 289 -16.25 20.51 -12.79
C LEU A 289 -16.90 21.86 -13.13
N ALA A 290 -16.16 22.97 -12.98
CA ALA A 290 -16.62 24.29 -13.37
C ALA A 290 -16.86 24.35 -14.88
N GLY A 291 -15.91 23.94 -15.70
CA GLY A 291 -16.06 23.90 -17.15
C GLY A 291 -17.17 22.97 -17.62
N ARG A 292 -17.40 21.84 -16.94
CA ARG A 292 -18.52 20.94 -17.24
C ARG A 292 -19.88 21.54 -16.91
N SER A 293 -19.96 22.37 -15.87
CA SER A 293 -21.22 23.02 -15.47
C SER A 293 -21.66 24.10 -16.44
N TYR A 294 -20.74 24.63 -17.29
CA TYR A 294 -20.99 25.71 -18.26
C TYR A 294 -20.54 25.33 -19.69
N PRO A 295 -21.06 24.25 -20.29
CA PRO A 295 -20.56 23.75 -21.57
C PRO A 295 -20.74 24.68 -22.75
N SER A 296 -21.66 25.68 -22.67
CA SER A 296 -22.01 26.62 -23.76
C SER A 296 -21.39 27.99 -23.60
N ILE A 297 -20.65 28.27 -22.54
CA ILE A 297 -20.07 29.57 -22.24
C ILE A 297 -18.55 29.52 -22.49
N PRO A 298 -17.94 30.60 -23.06
CA PRO A 298 -16.49 30.68 -23.30
C PRO A 298 -15.64 30.35 -22.06
N GLU A 299 -16.03 30.82 -20.90
CA GLU A 299 -15.41 30.52 -19.60
C GLU A 299 -15.38 29.03 -19.31
N GLY A 300 -16.45 28.31 -19.65
CA GLY A 300 -16.48 26.86 -19.51
C GLY A 300 -15.45 26.12 -20.36
N LEU A 301 -15.11 26.62 -21.53
CA LEU A 301 -14.05 26.08 -22.38
C LEU A 301 -12.66 26.33 -21.80
N GLU A 302 -12.42 27.52 -21.24
CA GLU A 302 -11.18 27.86 -20.56
C GLU A 302 -10.97 26.98 -19.32
N GLU A 303 -12.00 26.83 -18.50
CA GLU A 303 -11.95 25.96 -17.32
C GLU A 303 -11.68 24.49 -17.69
N LYS A 304 -12.23 24.00 -18.81
CA LYS A 304 -11.91 22.66 -19.32
C LYS A 304 -10.47 22.52 -19.77
N ALA A 305 -9.91 23.54 -20.40
CA ALA A 305 -8.50 23.56 -20.80
C ALA A 305 -7.59 23.61 -19.57
N LYS A 306 -7.92 24.43 -18.57
CA LYS A 306 -7.23 24.47 -17.27
C LYS A 306 -7.32 23.12 -16.55
N ALA A 307 -8.50 22.50 -16.54
CA ALA A 307 -8.67 21.18 -15.92
C ALA A 307 -7.75 20.14 -16.55
N LEU A 308 -7.71 20.08 -17.89
CA LEU A 308 -6.84 19.14 -18.59
C LEU A 308 -5.37 19.37 -18.22
N TYR A 309 -4.91 20.62 -18.27
CA TYR A 309 -3.55 20.99 -17.91
C TYR A 309 -3.18 20.52 -16.49
N TYR A 310 -4.05 20.77 -15.49
CA TYR A 310 -3.76 20.39 -14.11
C TYR A 310 -3.85 18.89 -13.87
N LEU A 311 -4.75 18.18 -14.57
CA LEU A 311 -4.85 16.71 -14.49
C LEU A 311 -3.62 16.05 -15.12
N GLU A 312 -3.15 16.53 -16.28
CA GLU A 312 -1.91 16.03 -16.89
C GLU A 312 -0.71 16.23 -15.97
N GLN A 313 -0.65 17.39 -15.31
CA GLN A 313 0.40 17.64 -14.32
C GLN A 313 0.29 16.69 -13.12
N ALA A 314 -0.91 16.46 -12.59
CA ALA A 314 -1.10 15.51 -11.48
C ALA A 314 -0.71 14.08 -11.88
N ALA A 315 -1.10 13.66 -13.10
CA ALA A 315 -0.71 12.37 -13.68
C ALA A 315 0.81 12.24 -13.80
N SER A 316 1.52 13.30 -14.22
CA SER A 316 2.97 13.30 -14.32
C SER A 316 3.70 13.06 -12.99
N PHE A 317 3.03 13.29 -11.86
CA PHE A 317 3.51 12.97 -10.51
C PHE A 317 3.04 11.60 -9.99
N GLY A 318 2.43 10.78 -10.86
CA GLY A 318 1.98 9.45 -10.49
C GLY A 318 0.69 9.41 -9.68
N TYR A 319 -0.11 10.49 -9.68
CA TYR A 319 -1.40 10.50 -8.99
C TYR A 319 -2.42 9.69 -9.80
N ALA A 320 -2.71 8.48 -9.35
CA ALA A 320 -3.45 7.48 -10.10
C ALA A 320 -4.87 7.93 -10.52
N ASP A 321 -5.61 8.63 -9.64
CA ASP A 321 -6.98 9.10 -9.92
C ASP A 321 -7.05 10.15 -11.05
N ALA A 322 -5.95 10.88 -11.31
CA ALA A 322 -5.90 11.84 -12.41
C ALA A 322 -6.03 11.17 -13.77
N PHE A 323 -5.48 9.96 -13.92
CA PHE A 323 -5.56 9.20 -15.17
C PHE A 323 -7.00 8.75 -15.47
N GLU A 324 -7.79 8.44 -14.45
CA GLU A 324 -9.20 8.10 -14.63
C GLU A 324 -9.99 9.28 -15.22
N MET A 325 -9.80 10.49 -14.65
CA MET A 325 -10.45 11.69 -15.18
C MET A 325 -9.96 12.06 -16.59
N LEU A 326 -8.67 11.91 -16.87
CA LEU A 326 -8.12 12.10 -18.22
C LEU A 326 -8.72 11.12 -19.22
N ALA A 327 -8.91 9.87 -18.82
CA ALA A 327 -9.59 8.88 -19.65
C ALA A 327 -11.04 9.28 -19.93
N ASP A 328 -11.82 9.70 -18.91
CA ASP A 328 -13.20 10.14 -19.12
C ASP A 328 -13.30 11.38 -20.03
N ILE A 329 -12.35 12.31 -19.93
CA ILE A 329 -12.24 13.46 -20.85
C ILE A 329 -11.96 12.99 -22.28
N SER A 330 -11.00 12.08 -22.46
CA SER A 330 -10.62 11.54 -23.77
C SER A 330 -11.79 10.78 -24.40
N LEU A 331 -12.54 10.00 -23.60
CA LEU A 331 -13.74 9.30 -24.04
C LEU A 331 -14.83 10.29 -24.51
N SER A 332 -15.07 11.37 -23.75
CA SER A 332 -16.07 12.39 -24.11
C SER A 332 -15.73 13.13 -25.42
N ARG A 333 -14.46 13.15 -25.80
CA ARG A 333 -13.95 13.72 -27.06
C ARG A 333 -13.92 12.70 -28.21
N GLY A 334 -14.28 11.43 -27.96
CA GLY A 334 -14.19 10.36 -28.94
C GLY A 334 -12.75 9.89 -29.23
N ASN A 335 -11.77 10.33 -28.43
CA ASN A 335 -10.37 9.93 -28.58
C ASN A 335 -10.08 8.59 -27.86
N TYR A 336 -10.49 7.50 -28.49
CA TYR A 336 -10.35 6.15 -27.91
C TYR A 336 -8.91 5.70 -27.72
N LYS A 337 -7.95 6.23 -28.49
CA LYS A 337 -6.53 5.90 -28.35
C LYS A 337 -5.98 6.47 -27.06
N GLU A 338 -6.25 7.75 -26.80
CA GLU A 338 -5.83 8.45 -25.60
C GLU A 338 -6.56 7.92 -24.36
N PHE A 339 -7.85 7.58 -24.49
CA PHE A 339 -8.62 6.90 -23.45
C PHE A 339 -7.96 5.60 -23.00
N GLU A 340 -7.59 4.73 -23.95
CA GLU A 340 -6.90 3.46 -23.65
C GLU A 340 -5.55 3.71 -22.97
N GLU A 341 -4.77 4.67 -23.47
CA GLU A 341 -3.45 4.97 -22.91
C GLU A 341 -3.55 5.54 -21.49
N ASN A 342 -4.47 6.45 -21.21
CA ASN A 342 -4.69 6.98 -19.87
C ASN A 342 -5.09 5.88 -18.88
N LEU A 343 -6.02 4.98 -19.25
CA LEU A 343 -6.38 3.86 -18.39
C LEU A 343 -5.21 2.91 -18.12
N LYS A 344 -4.37 2.68 -19.11
CA LYS A 344 -3.17 1.85 -18.97
C LYS A 344 -2.15 2.49 -18.01
N GLN A 345 -1.90 3.79 -18.17
CA GLN A 345 -1.01 4.53 -17.27
C GLN A 345 -1.56 4.59 -15.83
N GLY A 346 -2.87 4.81 -15.66
CA GLY A 346 -3.53 4.74 -14.36
C GLY A 346 -3.42 3.36 -13.71
N THR A 347 -3.56 2.30 -14.49
CA THR A 347 -3.35 0.92 -14.01
C THR A 347 -1.91 0.70 -13.53
N LEU A 348 -0.92 1.20 -14.28
CA LEU A 348 0.49 1.14 -13.90
C LEU A 348 0.80 1.99 -12.65
N ALA A 349 0.08 3.10 -12.48
CA ALA A 349 0.15 3.94 -11.28
C ALA A 349 -0.60 3.35 -10.06
N GLY A 350 -1.27 2.20 -10.22
CA GLY A 350 -1.94 1.47 -9.14
C GLY A 350 -3.43 1.81 -8.96
N SER A 351 -4.09 2.48 -9.93
CA SER A 351 -5.54 2.71 -9.89
C SER A 351 -6.30 1.44 -10.24
N GLU A 352 -7.07 0.94 -9.28
CA GLU A 352 -7.97 -0.19 -9.49
C GLU A 352 -9.11 0.17 -10.43
N ASP A 353 -9.67 1.38 -10.32
CA ASP A 353 -10.75 1.87 -11.19
C ASP A 353 -10.30 1.95 -12.65
N CYS A 354 -9.10 2.47 -12.91
CA CYS A 354 -8.50 2.46 -14.24
C CYS A 354 -8.33 1.04 -14.78
N ARG A 355 -7.87 0.12 -13.94
CA ARG A 355 -7.69 -1.29 -14.29
C ARG A 355 -9.02 -1.93 -14.69
N GLU A 356 -10.06 -1.77 -13.89
CA GLU A 356 -11.39 -2.33 -14.19
C GLU A 356 -12.01 -1.73 -15.44
N LYS A 357 -11.92 -0.39 -15.62
CA LYS A 357 -12.39 0.28 -16.85
C LYS A 357 -11.64 -0.23 -18.08
N LEU A 358 -10.31 -0.39 -17.99
CA LEU A 358 -9.46 -0.89 -19.07
C LEU A 358 -9.86 -2.32 -19.46
N VAL A 359 -10.00 -3.22 -18.49
CA VAL A 359 -10.42 -4.60 -18.70
C VAL A 359 -11.79 -4.63 -19.38
N ARG A 360 -12.77 -3.91 -18.82
CA ARG A 360 -14.13 -3.84 -19.39
C ARG A 360 -14.14 -3.32 -20.82
N TYR A 361 -13.38 -2.27 -21.10
CA TYR A 361 -13.26 -1.73 -22.45
C TYR A 361 -12.62 -2.72 -23.42
N CYS A 362 -11.49 -3.33 -23.05
CA CYS A 362 -10.79 -4.29 -23.89
C CYS A 362 -11.65 -5.55 -24.16
N CYS A 363 -12.31 -6.10 -23.13
CA CYS A 363 -13.23 -7.23 -23.30
C CYS A 363 -14.42 -6.88 -24.19
N GLY A 364 -15.00 -5.69 -24.05
CA GLY A 364 -16.07 -5.20 -24.93
C GLY A 364 -15.63 -5.08 -26.39
N ARG A 365 -14.42 -4.58 -26.64
CA ARG A 365 -13.83 -4.51 -27.99
C ARG A 365 -13.55 -5.90 -28.55
N ALA A 366 -13.03 -6.83 -27.74
CA ALA A 366 -12.80 -8.21 -28.15
C ALA A 366 -14.10 -8.93 -28.54
N MET A 367 -15.15 -8.78 -27.72
CA MET A 367 -16.46 -9.35 -28.00
C MET A 367 -17.08 -8.79 -29.29
N LYS A 368 -16.94 -7.47 -29.52
CA LYS A 368 -17.39 -6.81 -30.74
C LYS A 368 -16.62 -7.30 -31.96
N ALA A 369 -15.31 -7.48 -31.85
CA ALA A 369 -14.47 -8.02 -32.94
C ALA A 369 -14.87 -9.44 -33.30
N LEU A 370 -15.15 -10.30 -32.32
CA LEU A 370 -15.61 -11.69 -32.59
C LEU A 370 -16.91 -11.74 -33.36
N GLY A 371 -17.89 -10.84 -33.11
CA GLY A 371 -19.15 -10.80 -33.84
C GLY A 371 -19.84 -12.17 -33.95
N SER A 372 -20.10 -12.63 -35.19
CA SER A 372 -20.71 -13.92 -35.48
C SER A 372 -19.84 -15.12 -35.06
N VAL A 373 -18.52 -14.97 -35.02
CA VAL A 373 -17.58 -16.05 -34.65
C VAL A 373 -17.73 -16.46 -33.19
N LYS A 374 -18.24 -15.55 -32.33
CA LYS A 374 -18.41 -15.80 -30.89
C LYS A 374 -19.25 -17.07 -30.64
N GLY A 375 -20.40 -17.19 -31.29
CA GLY A 375 -21.28 -18.35 -31.14
C GLY A 375 -20.63 -19.66 -31.60
N LEU A 376 -19.84 -19.61 -32.68
CA LEU A 376 -19.08 -20.77 -33.18
C LEU A 376 -18.02 -21.22 -32.18
N LEU A 377 -17.29 -20.27 -31.57
CA LEU A 377 -16.24 -20.55 -30.56
C LEU A 377 -16.81 -21.04 -29.23
N GLU A 378 -18.00 -20.59 -28.85
CA GLU A 378 -18.67 -21.00 -27.62
C GLU A 378 -19.31 -22.38 -27.73
N SER A 379 -19.87 -22.72 -28.89
CA SER A 379 -20.50 -24.04 -29.15
C SER A 379 -19.49 -25.18 -29.23
N SER A 380 -18.23 -24.90 -29.54
CA SER A 380 -17.15 -25.90 -29.67
C SER A 380 -16.21 -25.91 -28.45
N ALA A 381 -16.73 -26.33 -27.32
CA ALA A 381 -15.89 -26.43 -26.12
C ALA A 381 -14.72 -27.43 -26.24
N VAL A 382 -14.74 -28.30 -27.24
CA VAL A 382 -13.86 -29.49 -27.35
C VAL A 382 -13.22 -29.68 -28.74
N MET A 383 -13.68 -28.96 -29.79
CA MET A 383 -13.18 -29.16 -31.15
C MET A 383 -12.78 -27.84 -31.83
N LYS A 384 -11.75 -27.90 -32.70
CA LYS A 384 -11.37 -26.80 -33.61
C LYS A 384 -12.45 -26.65 -34.67
N VAL A 385 -13.04 -25.46 -34.78
CA VAL A 385 -13.97 -25.10 -35.85
C VAL A 385 -13.17 -24.50 -37.00
N PRO A 386 -13.36 -24.93 -38.25
CA PRO A 386 -12.75 -24.27 -39.39
C PRO A 386 -13.24 -22.82 -39.48
N LEU A 387 -12.31 -21.89 -39.66
CA LEU A 387 -12.59 -20.47 -39.82
C LEU A 387 -12.31 -20.06 -41.25
N ASP A 388 -13.14 -19.19 -41.79
CA ASP A 388 -12.82 -18.54 -43.06
C ASP A 388 -11.78 -17.42 -42.83
N ARG A 389 -11.25 -16.82 -43.89
CA ARG A 389 -10.24 -15.77 -43.80
C ARG A 389 -10.72 -14.52 -43.05
N GLY A 390 -12.01 -14.19 -43.15
CA GLY A 390 -12.60 -13.06 -42.42
C GLY A 390 -12.70 -13.35 -40.93
N ASP A 391 -13.05 -14.57 -40.57
CA ASP A 391 -13.17 -15.04 -39.20
C ASP A 391 -11.78 -15.16 -38.51
N GLU A 392 -10.74 -15.56 -39.29
CA GLU A 392 -9.36 -15.54 -38.78
C GLU A 392 -8.90 -14.14 -38.40
N GLU A 393 -9.20 -13.11 -39.22
CA GLU A 393 -8.84 -11.72 -38.89
C GLU A 393 -9.61 -11.20 -37.66
N ARG A 394 -10.89 -11.54 -37.54
CA ARG A 394 -11.69 -11.23 -36.34
C ARG A 394 -11.12 -11.89 -35.09
N LEU A 395 -10.70 -13.15 -35.19
CA LEU A 395 -10.04 -13.85 -34.07
C LEU A 395 -8.72 -13.19 -33.66
N LYS A 396 -7.90 -12.79 -34.66
CA LYS A 396 -6.63 -12.08 -34.39
C LYS A 396 -6.87 -10.74 -33.68
N GLU A 397 -7.86 -9.97 -34.16
CA GLU A 397 -8.25 -8.70 -33.51
C GLU A 397 -8.73 -8.94 -32.06
N ALA A 398 -9.65 -9.87 -31.86
CA ALA A 398 -10.18 -10.21 -30.55
C ALA A 398 -9.06 -10.68 -29.59
N ALA A 399 -8.17 -11.57 -30.07
CA ALA A 399 -7.04 -12.03 -29.29
C ALA A 399 -6.10 -10.87 -28.89
N SER A 400 -5.94 -9.85 -29.75
CA SER A 400 -5.14 -8.68 -29.42
C SER A 400 -5.76 -7.88 -28.25
N TRP A 401 -7.07 -7.72 -28.24
CA TRP A 401 -7.81 -7.04 -27.18
C TRP A 401 -7.79 -7.84 -25.86
N TYR A 402 -8.00 -9.16 -25.91
CA TYR A 402 -7.88 -10.00 -24.73
C TYR A 402 -6.45 -10.00 -24.15
N ARG A 403 -5.39 -9.89 -24.99
CA ARG A 403 -4.02 -9.72 -24.50
C ARG A 403 -3.85 -8.44 -23.69
N LYS A 404 -4.51 -7.35 -24.09
CA LYS A 404 -4.48 -6.08 -23.33
C LYS A 404 -5.21 -6.20 -21.99
N ALA A 405 -6.40 -6.81 -21.96
CA ALA A 405 -7.13 -7.06 -20.72
C ALA A 405 -6.35 -8.00 -19.79
N ALA A 406 -5.78 -9.06 -20.34
CA ALA A 406 -4.93 -9.99 -19.60
C ALA A 406 -3.65 -9.33 -19.02
N ALA A 407 -3.05 -8.41 -19.78
CA ALA A 407 -1.90 -7.62 -19.31
C ALA A 407 -2.28 -6.66 -18.17
N ALA A 408 -3.54 -6.22 -18.10
CA ALA A 408 -4.09 -5.47 -16.98
C ALA A 408 -4.45 -6.34 -15.76
N GLY A 409 -4.16 -7.66 -15.81
CA GLY A 409 -4.35 -8.58 -14.68
C GLY A 409 -5.66 -9.37 -14.70
N ASP A 410 -6.41 -9.33 -15.80
CA ASP A 410 -7.66 -10.08 -15.92
C ASP A 410 -7.43 -11.58 -16.15
N GLY A 411 -7.75 -12.40 -15.15
CA GLY A 411 -7.60 -13.86 -15.19
C GLY A 411 -8.53 -14.53 -16.22
N GLU A 412 -9.73 -14.01 -16.42
CA GLU A 412 -10.69 -14.55 -17.40
C GLU A 412 -10.19 -14.36 -18.82
N SER A 413 -9.63 -13.20 -19.14
CA SER A 413 -8.99 -12.96 -20.44
C SER A 413 -7.82 -13.90 -20.69
N TRP A 414 -7.03 -14.25 -19.68
CA TRP A 414 -6.00 -15.29 -19.80
C TRP A 414 -6.61 -16.66 -20.09
N ALA A 415 -7.75 -17.01 -19.46
CA ALA A 415 -8.43 -18.27 -19.72
C ALA A 415 -8.96 -18.37 -21.17
N ILE A 416 -9.54 -17.28 -21.67
CA ILE A 416 -10.01 -17.20 -23.06
C ILE A 416 -8.83 -17.31 -24.03
N LEU A 417 -7.74 -16.59 -23.77
CA LEU A 417 -6.52 -16.66 -24.59
C LEU A 417 -5.91 -18.07 -24.60
N ALA A 418 -5.91 -18.77 -23.47
CA ALA A 418 -5.42 -20.14 -23.42
C ALA A 418 -6.22 -21.07 -24.36
N ARG A 419 -7.56 -20.91 -24.42
CA ARG A 419 -8.41 -21.64 -25.37
C ARG A 419 -8.09 -21.26 -26.80
N PHE A 420 -7.97 -19.97 -27.12
CA PHE A 420 -7.61 -19.51 -28.46
C PHE A 420 -6.24 -20.02 -28.89
N TYR A 421 -5.25 -20.01 -28.00
CA TYR A 421 -3.92 -20.51 -28.29
C TYR A 421 -3.87 -22.03 -28.49
N PHE A 422 -4.71 -22.76 -27.77
CA PHE A 422 -4.81 -24.21 -27.95
C PHE A 422 -5.42 -24.59 -29.31
N PHE A 423 -6.55 -23.99 -29.69
CA PHE A 423 -7.27 -24.38 -30.90
C PHE A 423 -6.75 -23.67 -32.17
N TYR A 424 -6.23 -22.47 -32.07
CA TYR A 424 -5.88 -21.59 -33.18
C TYR A 424 -4.47 -20.99 -33.05
N GLY A 425 -3.58 -21.72 -32.40
CA GLY A 425 -2.21 -21.24 -32.15
C GLY A 425 -1.39 -21.02 -33.42
N ASP A 426 -1.68 -21.80 -34.47
CA ASP A 426 -1.16 -21.67 -35.83
C ASP A 426 -1.57 -20.33 -36.46
N ILE A 427 -2.86 -20.00 -36.44
CA ILE A 427 -3.43 -18.74 -36.97
C ILE A 427 -2.89 -17.54 -36.17
N LEU A 428 -2.81 -17.68 -34.85
CA LEU A 428 -2.35 -16.63 -33.93
C LEU A 428 -0.82 -16.56 -33.78
N GLN A 429 -0.08 -17.45 -34.45
CA GLN A 429 1.39 -17.55 -34.43
C GLN A 429 1.95 -17.64 -33.03
N VAL A 430 1.36 -18.48 -32.17
CA VAL A 430 1.68 -18.61 -30.76
C VAL A 430 2.69 -19.72 -30.51
N ARG A 431 3.59 -19.51 -29.54
CA ARG A 431 4.58 -20.50 -29.09
C ARG A 431 4.08 -21.22 -27.83
N GLU A 432 4.63 -22.42 -27.53
CA GLU A 432 4.35 -23.17 -26.29
C GLU A 432 4.40 -22.29 -25.03
N ARG A 433 5.41 -21.42 -24.95
CA ARG A 433 5.57 -20.52 -23.80
C ARG A 433 4.39 -19.58 -23.60
N ASP A 434 3.76 -19.12 -24.67
CA ASP A 434 2.65 -18.17 -24.61
C ASP A 434 1.37 -18.88 -24.13
N PHE A 435 1.13 -20.10 -24.63
CA PHE A 435 0.04 -20.96 -24.15
C PHE A 435 0.21 -21.34 -22.67
N THR A 436 1.39 -21.84 -22.30
CA THR A 436 1.66 -22.24 -20.91
C THR A 436 1.62 -21.04 -19.94
N LYS A 437 2.05 -19.86 -20.39
CA LYS A 437 1.91 -18.61 -19.66
C LYS A 437 0.43 -18.26 -19.45
N ALA A 438 -0.40 -18.34 -20.50
CA ALA A 438 -1.82 -18.03 -20.40
C ALA A 438 -2.52 -18.95 -19.40
N VAL A 439 -2.27 -20.26 -19.45
CA VAL A 439 -2.82 -21.23 -18.49
C VAL A 439 -2.39 -20.90 -17.05
N LYS A 440 -1.12 -20.52 -16.85
CA LYS A 440 -0.60 -20.19 -15.51
C LYS A 440 -1.20 -18.89 -14.97
N GLN A 441 -1.33 -17.87 -15.79
CA GLN A 441 -1.81 -16.53 -15.38
C GLN A 441 -3.34 -16.47 -15.20
N ALA A 442 -4.09 -17.37 -15.80
CA ALA A 442 -5.53 -17.48 -15.60
C ALA A 442 -5.92 -17.80 -14.14
N GLY A 443 -4.99 -18.30 -13.33
CA GLY A 443 -5.20 -18.56 -11.90
C GLY A 443 -6.36 -19.52 -11.63
N SER A 444 -7.35 -19.09 -10.83
CA SER A 444 -8.56 -19.87 -10.54
C SER A 444 -9.61 -19.81 -11.64
N SER A 445 -9.53 -18.87 -12.58
CA SER A 445 -10.49 -18.70 -13.66
C SER A 445 -10.44 -19.90 -14.62
N GLY A 446 -11.45 -20.79 -14.54
CA GLY A 446 -11.51 -21.98 -15.38
C GLY A 446 -10.40 -23.01 -15.16
N ALA A 447 -9.82 -23.07 -13.95
CA ALA A 447 -8.62 -23.84 -13.65
C ALA A 447 -8.67 -25.31 -14.09
N VAL A 448 -9.83 -25.95 -14.00
CA VAL A 448 -10.02 -27.36 -14.39
C VAL A 448 -9.96 -27.53 -15.90
N GLN A 449 -10.73 -26.71 -16.61
CA GLN A 449 -10.77 -26.73 -18.07
C GLN A 449 -9.40 -26.43 -18.66
N LEU A 450 -8.68 -25.48 -18.07
CA LEU A 450 -7.34 -25.09 -18.51
C LEU A 450 -6.29 -26.17 -18.23
N LYS A 451 -6.36 -26.85 -17.09
CA LYS A 451 -5.50 -28.02 -16.81
C LYS A 451 -5.80 -29.16 -17.79
N ARG A 452 -7.07 -29.37 -18.15
CA ARG A 452 -7.46 -30.34 -19.16
C ARG A 452 -6.88 -29.97 -20.53
N LEU A 453 -6.98 -28.73 -20.97
CA LEU A 453 -6.38 -28.25 -22.23
C LEU A 453 -4.85 -28.44 -22.21
N LEU A 454 -4.20 -28.14 -21.10
CA LEU A 454 -2.76 -28.34 -20.97
C LEU A 454 -2.37 -29.82 -21.00
N TRP A 455 -3.19 -30.70 -20.40
CA TRP A 455 -3.01 -32.15 -20.54
C TRP A 455 -3.14 -32.59 -21.98
N MET A 456 -4.21 -32.18 -22.69
CA MET A 456 -4.44 -32.48 -24.11
C MET A 456 -3.27 -32.02 -24.98
N TYR A 457 -2.71 -30.82 -24.68
CA TYR A 457 -1.54 -30.28 -25.36
C TYR A 457 -0.31 -31.20 -25.28
N TYR A 458 -0.10 -31.86 -24.13
CA TYR A 458 1.05 -32.75 -23.91
C TYR A 458 0.76 -34.22 -24.20
N ALA A 459 -0.50 -34.63 -24.25
CA ALA A 459 -0.90 -36.04 -24.50
C ALA A 459 -0.80 -36.45 -25.98
N GLY A 460 -0.74 -35.48 -26.91
CA GLY A 460 -0.59 -35.72 -28.34
C GLY A 460 -1.93 -35.84 -29.11
N PRO A 461 -1.88 -35.99 -30.43
CA PRO A 461 -3.04 -35.89 -31.33
C PRO A 461 -4.07 -37.04 -31.17
N GLU A 462 -3.67 -38.20 -30.66
CA GLU A 462 -4.58 -39.32 -30.41
C GLU A 462 -5.63 -39.01 -29.32
N ALA A 463 -5.34 -38.03 -28.44
CA ALA A 463 -6.28 -37.54 -27.44
C ALA A 463 -7.34 -36.60 -28.02
N LEU A 464 -7.22 -36.20 -29.29
CA LEU A 464 -8.01 -35.18 -29.96
C LEU A 464 -8.23 -35.61 -31.42
N ASN A 465 -9.47 -35.76 -31.83
CA ASN A 465 -9.83 -36.09 -33.21
C ASN A 465 -9.57 -34.92 -34.18
N GLY A 466 -8.30 -34.50 -34.35
CA GLY A 466 -7.98 -33.44 -35.30
C GLY A 466 -6.65 -32.68 -35.05
N GLU A 467 -6.27 -31.85 -36.02
CA GLU A 467 -5.09 -31.00 -35.98
C GLU A 467 -5.25 -29.86 -34.94
N VAL A 468 -4.59 -29.97 -33.82
CA VAL A 468 -4.49 -28.92 -32.80
C VAL A 468 -3.03 -28.61 -32.51
N PHE A 469 -2.79 -27.39 -32.05
CA PHE A 469 -1.50 -27.00 -31.53
C PHE A 469 -1.10 -27.87 -30.33
N HIS A 470 -0.12 -28.79 -30.54
CA HIS A 470 0.31 -29.73 -29.51
C HIS A 470 1.82 -29.96 -29.54
N LYS A 471 2.34 -30.42 -28.42
CA LYS A 471 3.72 -30.88 -28.31
C LYS A 471 3.77 -32.05 -27.34
N GLU A 472 3.87 -33.26 -27.90
CA GLU A 472 3.89 -34.47 -27.10
C GLU A 472 4.98 -34.42 -26.00
N ASN A 473 4.56 -34.69 -24.78
CA ASN A 473 5.44 -34.84 -23.64
C ASN A 473 4.81 -35.78 -22.59
N ALA A 474 5.04 -37.08 -22.80
CA ALA A 474 4.45 -38.11 -21.99
C ALA A 474 4.59 -37.90 -20.47
N LYS A 475 5.75 -37.42 -20.02
CA LYS A 475 6.00 -37.16 -18.57
C LYS A 475 5.11 -36.05 -18.03
N LYS A 476 4.97 -34.94 -18.77
CA LYS A 476 4.08 -33.83 -18.39
C LYS A 476 2.61 -34.23 -18.44
N ALA A 477 2.21 -34.95 -19.51
CA ALA A 477 0.85 -35.48 -19.66
C ALA A 477 0.48 -36.39 -18.47
N PHE A 478 1.35 -37.31 -18.11
CA PHE A 478 1.16 -38.18 -16.95
C PHE A 478 1.03 -37.38 -15.63
N GLN A 479 1.90 -36.41 -15.38
CA GLN A 479 1.85 -35.58 -14.18
C GLN A 479 0.53 -34.83 -14.06
N LEU A 480 0.05 -34.23 -15.14
CA LEU A 480 -1.22 -33.51 -15.19
C LEU A 480 -2.43 -34.43 -15.01
N ALA A 481 -2.45 -35.58 -15.68
CA ALA A 481 -3.50 -36.57 -15.50
C ALA A 481 -3.57 -37.07 -14.05
N ARG A 482 -2.41 -37.34 -13.43
CA ARG A 482 -2.31 -37.74 -12.02
C ARG A 482 -2.78 -36.64 -11.07
N GLN A 483 -2.47 -35.37 -11.37
CA GLN A 483 -2.94 -34.23 -10.57
C GLN A 483 -4.46 -34.12 -10.65
N LEU A 484 -5.04 -34.12 -11.85
CA LEU A 484 -6.49 -34.01 -12.09
C LEU A 484 -7.26 -35.17 -11.44
N ALA A 485 -6.77 -36.40 -11.56
CA ALA A 485 -7.36 -37.54 -10.88
C ALA A 485 -7.35 -37.43 -9.36
N ARG A 486 -6.26 -36.90 -8.77
CA ARG A 486 -6.16 -36.65 -7.31
C ARG A 486 -7.10 -35.55 -6.84
N GLU A 487 -7.36 -34.57 -7.68
CA GLU A 487 -8.35 -33.51 -7.44
C GLU A 487 -9.81 -34.00 -7.60
N GLY A 488 -10.02 -35.30 -7.89
CA GLY A 488 -11.35 -35.93 -7.94
C GLY A 488 -12.01 -35.97 -9.32
N TYR A 489 -11.28 -35.63 -10.41
CA TYR A 489 -11.85 -35.65 -11.77
C TYR A 489 -11.87 -37.08 -12.33
N ALA A 490 -13.01 -37.76 -12.18
CA ALA A 490 -13.22 -39.17 -12.56
C ALA A 490 -12.87 -39.48 -14.02
N ALA A 491 -13.04 -38.52 -14.96
CA ALA A 491 -12.66 -38.68 -16.34
C ALA A 491 -11.17 -39.01 -16.58
N PHE A 492 -10.30 -38.76 -15.57
CA PHE A 492 -8.87 -39.06 -15.64
C PHE A 492 -8.48 -40.40 -15.00
N TYR A 493 -9.42 -41.12 -14.38
CA TYR A 493 -9.15 -42.44 -13.82
C TYR A 493 -8.81 -43.47 -14.89
N PRO A 494 -9.60 -43.62 -15.97
CA PRO A 494 -9.25 -44.50 -17.07
C PRO A 494 -7.94 -44.13 -17.78
N VAL A 495 -7.70 -42.81 -17.92
CA VAL A 495 -6.46 -42.31 -18.52
C VAL A 495 -5.24 -42.72 -17.71
N LEU A 496 -5.28 -42.59 -16.37
CA LEU A 496 -4.18 -43.05 -15.51
C LEU A 496 -4.02 -44.56 -15.51
N SER A 497 -5.12 -45.30 -15.54
CA SER A 497 -5.07 -46.77 -15.70
C SER A 497 -4.26 -47.16 -16.92
N SER A 498 -4.64 -46.61 -18.09
CA SER A 498 -3.94 -46.84 -19.34
C SER A 498 -2.46 -46.41 -19.28
N TYR A 499 -2.18 -45.23 -18.73
CA TYR A 499 -0.79 -44.71 -18.61
C TYR A 499 0.10 -45.63 -17.77
N TYR A 500 -0.42 -46.21 -16.67
CA TYR A 500 0.32 -47.19 -15.88
C TYR A 500 0.44 -48.54 -16.57
N GLU A 501 -0.54 -48.95 -17.37
CA GLU A 501 -0.54 -50.20 -18.12
C GLU A 501 0.51 -50.22 -19.24
N ILE A 502 0.57 -49.15 -20.04
CA ILE A 502 1.51 -49.07 -21.18
C ILE A 502 2.86 -48.46 -20.79
N GLY A 503 2.94 -47.74 -19.66
CA GLY A 503 4.16 -47.02 -19.21
C GLY A 503 4.32 -45.63 -19.83
N TYR A 504 3.24 -44.96 -20.20
CA TYR A 504 3.28 -43.65 -20.84
C TYR A 504 3.61 -42.55 -19.83
N GLY A 505 4.79 -41.97 -19.96
CA GLY A 505 5.29 -40.92 -19.02
C GLY A 505 5.64 -41.42 -17.63
N THR A 506 5.50 -42.72 -17.37
CA THR A 506 5.79 -43.36 -16.09
C THR A 506 6.33 -44.79 -16.32
N ARG A 507 6.73 -45.51 -15.29
CA ARG A 507 7.06 -46.94 -15.38
C ARG A 507 5.75 -47.74 -15.40
N LYS A 508 5.73 -48.85 -16.14
CA LYS A 508 4.63 -49.82 -16.11
C LYS A 508 4.36 -50.29 -14.68
N ASN A 509 3.09 -50.29 -14.29
CA ASN A 509 2.68 -50.76 -12.96
C ASN A 509 1.24 -51.28 -13.01
N SER A 510 1.11 -52.59 -13.15
CA SER A 510 -0.18 -53.30 -13.26
C SER A 510 -1.08 -53.12 -12.04
N HIS A 511 -0.50 -53.04 -10.86
CA HIS A 511 -1.25 -52.83 -9.60
C HIS A 511 -1.89 -51.45 -9.54
N LEU A 512 -1.16 -50.40 -9.92
CA LEU A 512 -1.70 -49.04 -10.00
C LEU A 512 -2.68 -48.90 -11.17
N ALA A 513 -2.45 -49.57 -12.27
CA ALA A 513 -3.39 -49.62 -13.39
C ALA A 513 -4.74 -50.19 -12.94
N ALA A 514 -4.73 -51.37 -12.27
CA ALA A 514 -5.95 -52.00 -11.74
C ALA A 514 -6.66 -51.10 -10.70
N HIS A 515 -5.91 -50.46 -9.81
CA HIS A 515 -6.47 -49.54 -8.80
C HIS A 515 -7.24 -48.38 -9.47
N TRP A 516 -6.67 -47.75 -10.50
CA TRP A 516 -7.34 -46.65 -11.20
C TRP A 516 -8.48 -47.13 -12.09
N ALA A 517 -8.39 -48.34 -12.66
CA ALA A 517 -9.49 -48.97 -13.40
C ALA A 517 -10.69 -49.26 -12.48
N GLU A 518 -10.46 -49.74 -11.27
CA GLU A 518 -11.51 -49.94 -10.27
C GLU A 518 -12.21 -48.66 -9.90
N LYS A 519 -11.42 -47.60 -9.60
CA LYS A 519 -11.98 -46.24 -9.35
C LYS A 519 -12.78 -45.66 -10.51
N ALA A 520 -12.48 -46.04 -11.73
CA ALA A 520 -13.21 -45.60 -12.92
C ALA A 520 -14.58 -46.29 -13.12
N ARG A 521 -14.83 -47.40 -12.41
CA ARG A 521 -16.09 -48.15 -12.45
C ARG A 521 -17.11 -47.68 -11.40
N ILE A 522 -16.66 -46.95 -10.41
CA ILE A 522 -17.47 -46.30 -9.37
C ILE A 522 -17.88 -44.90 -9.84
#